data_8fbb7c5c4df92b11451c66e7d49982f1
#
_entry.id   8fbb7c5c4df92b11451c66e7d49982f1
#
_cell.length_a   1.000
_cell.length_b   1.000
_cell.length_c   1.000
_cell.angle_alpha   90.00
_cell.angle_beta   90.00
_cell.angle_gamma   90.00
#
_symmetry.space_group_name_H-M   'P 1'
#
loop_
_entity.id
_entity.type
_entity.pdbx_description
1 polymer ?
#
loop_
_entity_poly.entity_id
_entity_poly.type
_entity_poly.pdbx_seq_one_letter_code
_entity_poly.pdbx_strand_id
1 'polypeptide(L)'
;MKSSSTFMKAIFIICFIFILISNRAVAQPGKVDANGITIAYGTFGDPKNEAIVLIQGTGATLLHYPAELCEKLAANNFYVIRFDNRDIGLSTHLDSLGQPDWGTIGSHIGTCDDASLPYTLLDMSKDVTGLMDALKIDKAHIVGASMGGAIAQLIAIHFPGRVLTLTSMSASTGNPLRPQGDANALKAMATPPPQTSDADSITNYLVGVYKALGGIDSDEVLKERALNHVKNRNWKPESVNRQVAAVLIGDYCDRREQLKQISLPTLVIQGDADPIVPLEAGEEVAISIPNSKLCIVEGMGHDISLLFVDEIAKCMIQFIQQSNN
;
A
#
# COMPACT_ATOMS: atom_id res chain seq x y z
N MET A 1 14.11 -86.46 -12.48
CA MET A 1 13.36 -85.52 -13.24
C MET A 1 12.79 -84.50 -12.22
N LYS A 2 13.52 -83.43 -11.95
CA LYS A 2 13.15 -82.43 -10.93
C LYS A 2 12.96 -81.10 -11.63
N SER A 3 11.77 -80.58 -11.52
CA SER A 3 11.38 -79.24 -11.90
C SER A 3 11.86 -78.26 -10.88
N SER A 4 12.67 -77.25 -11.24
CA SER A 4 13.05 -76.13 -10.38
C SER A 4 12.24 -74.90 -10.76
N SER A 5 11.35 -74.55 -9.88
CA SER A 5 10.54 -73.31 -9.95
C SER A 5 11.40 -72.18 -9.42
N THR A 6 11.75 -71.25 -10.30
CA THR A 6 12.45 -70.02 -9.91
C THR A 6 11.42 -68.97 -9.52
N PHE A 7 11.30 -68.68 -8.23
CA PHE A 7 10.48 -67.58 -7.67
C PHE A 7 11.16 -66.26 -7.98
N MET A 8 10.58 -65.50 -8.91
CA MET A 8 10.97 -64.14 -9.20
C MET A 8 10.29 -63.17 -8.20
N LYS A 9 11.05 -62.72 -7.22
CA LYS A 9 10.58 -61.70 -6.28
C LYS A 9 10.55 -60.35 -6.99
N ALA A 10 9.35 -59.89 -7.32
CA ALA A 10 9.13 -58.51 -7.77
C ALA A 10 9.24 -57.57 -6.55
N ILE A 11 10.29 -56.76 -6.50
CA ILE A 11 10.44 -55.69 -5.56
C ILE A 11 9.63 -54.51 -6.09
N PHE A 12 8.49 -54.21 -5.47
CA PHE A 12 7.76 -52.97 -5.67
C PHE A 12 8.51 -51.84 -4.98
N ILE A 13 9.25 -51.03 -5.76
CA ILE A 13 9.78 -49.73 -5.30
C ILE A 13 8.61 -48.74 -5.38
N ILE A 14 7.99 -48.47 -4.26
CA ILE A 14 7.03 -47.35 -4.11
C ILE A 14 7.86 -46.07 -4.04
N CYS A 15 8.02 -45.39 -5.18
CA CYS A 15 8.49 -44.01 -5.20
C CYS A 15 7.40 -43.12 -4.61
N PHE A 16 7.57 -42.73 -3.36
CA PHE A 16 6.84 -41.60 -2.75
C PHE A 16 7.33 -40.35 -3.46
N ILE A 17 6.63 -39.94 -4.50
CA ILE A 17 6.77 -38.59 -5.06
C ILE A 17 6.14 -37.65 -4.02
N PHE A 18 6.98 -37.05 -3.19
CA PHE A 18 6.59 -35.85 -2.45
C PHE A 18 6.33 -34.76 -3.50
N ILE A 19 5.08 -34.60 -3.90
CA ILE A 19 4.63 -33.39 -4.57
C ILE A 19 4.72 -32.30 -3.51
N LEU A 20 5.82 -31.54 -3.52
CA LEU A 20 5.88 -30.22 -2.91
C LEU A 20 4.79 -29.40 -3.61
N ILE A 21 3.58 -29.44 -3.08
CA ILE A 21 2.57 -28.43 -3.34
C ILE A 21 3.20 -27.16 -2.81
N SER A 22 3.85 -26.37 -3.68
CA SER A 22 4.17 -25.00 -3.35
C SER A 22 2.81 -24.37 -3.03
N ASN A 23 2.53 -24.15 -1.77
CA ASN A 23 1.42 -23.32 -1.32
C ASN A 23 1.70 -21.92 -1.87
N ARG A 24 1.29 -21.66 -3.12
CA ARG A 24 1.14 -20.26 -3.53
C ARG A 24 0.13 -19.67 -2.55
N ALA A 25 0.57 -18.70 -1.81
CA ALA A 25 -0.27 -17.98 -0.87
C ALA A 25 -1.34 -17.23 -1.68
N VAL A 26 -2.47 -17.89 -1.92
CA VAL A 26 -3.59 -17.29 -2.65
C VAL A 26 -4.23 -16.25 -1.74
N ALA A 27 -4.45 -15.05 -2.27
CA ALA A 27 -5.13 -13.98 -1.55
C ALA A 27 -6.51 -14.44 -1.07
N GLN A 28 -6.76 -14.38 0.25
CA GLN A 28 -8.07 -14.68 0.81
C GLN A 28 -8.84 -13.36 1.00
N PRO A 29 -9.91 -13.12 0.22
CA PRO A 29 -10.71 -11.91 0.34
C PRO A 29 -11.60 -11.96 1.55
N GLY A 30 -11.79 -10.81 2.20
CA GLY A 30 -12.70 -10.66 3.34
C GLY A 30 -13.27 -9.25 3.42
N LYS A 31 -14.29 -9.10 4.29
CA LYS A 31 -14.84 -7.81 4.70
C LYS A 31 -15.04 -7.81 6.20
N VAL A 32 -14.74 -6.69 6.85
CA VAL A 32 -14.98 -6.49 8.29
C VAL A 32 -15.50 -5.09 8.53
N ASP A 33 -16.25 -4.93 9.62
CA ASP A 33 -16.65 -3.61 10.09
C ASP A 33 -15.54 -3.06 11.01
N ALA A 34 -15.09 -1.85 10.72
CA ALA A 34 -14.03 -1.17 11.42
C ALA A 34 -14.28 0.35 11.39
N ASN A 35 -14.15 1.01 12.52
CA ASN A 35 -14.30 2.46 12.65
C ASN A 35 -15.58 3.03 11.96
N GLY A 36 -16.71 2.30 12.07
CA GLY A 36 -18.01 2.72 11.52
C GLY A 36 -18.20 2.51 10.02
N ILE A 37 -17.26 1.85 9.35
CA ILE A 37 -17.34 1.50 7.92
C ILE A 37 -17.01 0.02 7.71
N THR A 38 -17.42 -0.52 6.57
CA THR A 38 -16.97 -1.86 6.13
C THR A 38 -15.71 -1.72 5.30
N ILE A 39 -14.64 -2.45 5.68
CA ILE A 39 -13.36 -2.49 4.97
C ILE A 39 -13.23 -3.83 4.24
N ALA A 40 -12.96 -3.76 2.93
CA ALA A 40 -12.63 -4.91 2.12
C ALA A 40 -11.12 -5.14 2.11
N TYR A 41 -10.68 -6.36 2.36
CA TYR A 41 -9.27 -6.71 2.46
C TYR A 41 -8.94 -8.03 1.75
N GLY A 42 -7.65 -8.30 1.58
CA GLY A 42 -7.12 -9.58 1.14
C GLY A 42 -5.89 -9.94 1.94
N THR A 43 -5.71 -11.24 2.24
CA THR A 43 -4.60 -11.71 3.07
C THR A 43 -3.77 -12.77 2.37
N PHE A 44 -2.49 -12.86 2.73
CA PHE A 44 -1.54 -13.86 2.29
C PHE A 44 -0.75 -14.39 3.50
N GLY A 45 -0.36 -15.64 3.46
CA GLY A 45 0.40 -16.26 4.54
C GLY A 45 -0.46 -16.82 5.69
N ASP A 46 0.21 -17.27 6.74
CA ASP A 46 -0.44 -17.85 7.93
C ASP A 46 -0.80 -16.74 8.94
N PRO A 47 -2.06 -16.65 9.40
CA PRO A 47 -2.48 -15.64 10.38
C PRO A 47 -1.81 -15.80 11.77
N LYS A 48 -1.04 -16.85 12.00
CA LYS A 48 -0.23 -17.00 13.22
C LYS A 48 1.10 -16.25 13.16
N ASN A 49 1.51 -15.84 11.97
CA ASN A 49 2.75 -15.07 11.78
C ASN A 49 2.56 -13.60 12.13
N GLU A 50 3.66 -12.87 12.31
CA GLU A 50 3.61 -11.41 12.49
C GLU A 50 2.95 -10.75 11.29
N ALA A 51 2.05 -9.81 11.58
CA ALA A 51 1.26 -9.16 10.56
C ALA A 51 2.00 -7.99 9.91
N ILE A 52 1.86 -7.87 8.57
CA ILE A 52 2.21 -6.68 7.79
C ILE A 52 0.91 -6.10 7.25
N VAL A 53 0.61 -4.83 7.56
CA VAL A 53 -0.53 -4.11 7.00
C VAL A 53 -0.04 -3.12 5.95
N LEU A 54 -0.52 -3.28 4.71
CA LEU A 54 -0.12 -2.49 3.54
C LEU A 54 -1.20 -1.43 3.24
N ILE A 55 -0.85 -0.15 3.38
CA ILE A 55 -1.75 1.00 3.23
C ILE A 55 -1.52 1.67 1.87
N GLN A 56 -2.58 1.77 1.07
CA GLN A 56 -2.53 2.28 -0.31
C GLN A 56 -2.38 3.80 -0.39
N GLY A 57 -1.88 4.25 -1.54
CA GLY A 57 -1.92 5.65 -1.96
C GLY A 57 -3.32 6.13 -2.35
N THR A 58 -3.41 7.42 -2.70
CA THR A 58 -4.66 8.09 -3.08
C THR A 58 -5.30 7.44 -4.30
N GLY A 59 -6.59 7.15 -4.21
CA GLY A 59 -7.37 6.59 -5.32
C GLY A 59 -7.03 5.14 -5.70
N ALA A 60 -6.06 4.54 -5.04
CA ALA A 60 -5.61 3.19 -5.32
C ALA A 60 -6.42 2.14 -4.54
N THR A 61 -6.78 1.04 -5.21
CA THR A 61 -7.35 -0.14 -4.54
C THR A 61 -6.24 -1.02 -3.96
N LEU A 62 -6.59 -2.04 -3.19
CA LEU A 62 -5.62 -3.00 -2.64
C LEU A 62 -4.72 -3.67 -3.70
N LEU A 63 -5.10 -3.60 -4.99
CA LEU A 63 -4.31 -4.16 -6.09
C LEU A 63 -3.05 -3.32 -6.42
N HIS A 64 -2.93 -2.11 -5.86
CA HIS A 64 -1.72 -1.29 -6.04
C HIS A 64 -0.47 -1.97 -5.47
N TYR A 65 -0.60 -2.69 -4.35
CA TYR A 65 0.44 -3.62 -3.93
C TYR A 65 0.28 -4.92 -4.71
N PRO A 66 1.22 -5.26 -5.63
CA PRO A 66 1.15 -6.46 -6.44
C PRO A 66 1.05 -7.73 -5.59
N ALA A 67 0.38 -8.75 -6.11
CA ALA A 67 0.28 -10.05 -5.43
C ALA A 67 1.67 -10.65 -5.20
N GLU A 68 2.57 -10.46 -6.15
CA GLU A 68 3.96 -10.92 -6.12
C GLU A 68 4.71 -10.39 -4.89
N LEU A 69 4.51 -9.11 -4.52
CA LEU A 69 5.09 -8.54 -3.30
C LEU A 69 4.51 -9.23 -2.06
N CYS A 70 3.18 -9.36 -2.00
CA CYS A 70 2.50 -9.99 -0.87
C CYS A 70 2.92 -11.47 -0.71
N GLU A 71 3.05 -12.20 -1.81
CA GLU A 71 3.50 -13.59 -1.83
C GLU A 71 4.94 -13.74 -1.33
N LYS A 72 5.84 -12.81 -1.74
CA LYS A 72 7.23 -12.82 -1.26
C LYS A 72 7.33 -12.56 0.23
N LEU A 73 6.58 -11.61 0.75
CA LEU A 73 6.50 -11.34 2.19
C LEU A 73 5.92 -12.54 2.94
N ALA A 74 4.83 -13.13 2.44
CA ALA A 74 4.21 -14.33 3.03
C ALA A 74 5.15 -15.54 3.02
N ALA A 75 5.94 -15.74 1.96
CA ALA A 75 6.95 -16.79 1.87
C ALA A 75 8.10 -16.61 2.89
N ASN A 76 8.25 -15.40 3.47
CA ASN A 76 9.20 -15.09 4.55
C ASN A 76 8.54 -15.08 5.93
N ASN A 77 7.46 -15.85 6.11
CA ASN A 77 6.75 -16.06 7.37
C ASN A 77 6.04 -14.80 7.90
N PHE A 78 5.49 -13.95 7.03
CA PHE A 78 4.61 -12.86 7.44
C PHE A 78 3.16 -13.16 7.08
N TYR A 79 2.23 -12.62 7.89
CA TYR A 79 0.82 -12.54 7.57
C TYR A 79 0.55 -11.17 6.94
N VAL A 80 0.37 -11.13 5.62
CA VAL A 80 0.26 -9.88 4.87
C VAL A 80 -1.19 -9.52 4.63
N ILE A 81 -1.57 -8.30 4.99
CA ILE A 81 -2.91 -7.74 4.80
C ILE A 81 -2.79 -6.53 3.89
N ARG A 82 -3.51 -6.53 2.77
CA ARG A 82 -3.77 -5.34 1.95
C ARG A 82 -5.28 -5.10 1.90
N PHE A 83 -5.71 -3.86 1.86
CA PHE A 83 -7.13 -3.52 1.96
C PHE A 83 -7.47 -2.31 1.09
N ASP A 84 -8.73 -2.11 0.78
CA ASP A 84 -9.21 -0.90 0.16
C ASP A 84 -9.46 0.15 1.25
N ASN A 85 -8.86 1.32 1.13
CA ASN A 85 -9.16 2.46 2.00
C ASN A 85 -10.65 2.85 1.90
N ARG A 86 -11.16 3.63 2.87
CA ARG A 86 -12.50 4.25 2.75
C ARG A 86 -12.66 4.93 1.39
N ASP A 87 -13.84 4.92 0.83
CA ASP A 87 -14.20 5.49 -0.47
C ASP A 87 -13.62 4.77 -1.69
N ILE A 88 -12.83 3.72 -1.52
CA ILE A 88 -12.18 3.03 -2.64
C ILE A 88 -12.57 1.55 -2.67
N GLY A 89 -12.65 1.03 -3.88
CA GLY A 89 -12.77 -0.39 -4.14
C GLY A 89 -14.06 -0.99 -3.60
N LEU A 90 -13.94 -2.04 -2.81
CA LEU A 90 -15.08 -2.75 -2.22
C LEU A 90 -15.32 -2.37 -0.74
N SER A 91 -14.57 -1.39 -0.21
CA SER A 91 -14.84 -0.75 1.08
C SER A 91 -16.01 0.23 0.97
N THR A 92 -16.51 0.71 2.11
CA THR A 92 -17.63 1.66 2.15
C THR A 92 -17.30 2.93 1.36
N HIS A 93 -18.19 3.29 0.43
CA HIS A 93 -18.21 4.59 -0.24
C HIS A 93 -19.06 5.56 0.57
N LEU A 94 -18.50 6.72 0.90
CA LEU A 94 -19.13 7.74 1.75
C LEU A 94 -19.85 8.80 0.91
N ASP A 95 -20.64 8.37 -0.08
CA ASP A 95 -21.32 9.24 -1.04
C ASP A 95 -22.26 10.25 -0.36
N SER A 96 -22.79 9.93 0.82
CA SER A 96 -23.60 10.84 1.65
C SER A 96 -22.86 12.08 2.15
N LEU A 97 -21.52 12.08 2.17
CA LEU A 97 -20.72 13.25 2.55
C LEU A 97 -20.60 14.29 1.43
N GLY A 98 -21.10 14.00 0.23
CA GLY A 98 -21.04 14.91 -0.93
C GLY A 98 -19.63 15.05 -1.51
N GLN A 99 -19.46 16.09 -2.34
CA GLN A 99 -18.16 16.43 -2.93
C GLN A 99 -17.46 17.51 -2.10
N PRO A 100 -16.10 17.50 -2.06
CA PRO A 100 -15.34 18.55 -1.39
C PRO A 100 -15.63 19.94 -1.99
N ASP A 101 -15.69 20.95 -1.14
CA ASP A 101 -15.66 22.35 -1.58
C ASP A 101 -14.22 22.76 -1.91
N TRP A 102 -13.86 22.67 -3.18
CA TRP A 102 -12.50 22.94 -3.65
C TRP A 102 -12.04 24.38 -3.38
N GLY A 103 -12.96 25.34 -3.29
CA GLY A 103 -12.62 26.73 -2.93
C GLY A 103 -12.12 26.82 -1.48
N THR A 104 -12.86 26.21 -0.57
CA THR A 104 -12.48 26.12 0.85
C THR A 104 -11.22 25.29 1.02
N ILE A 105 -11.13 24.09 0.41
CA ILE A 105 -9.92 23.24 0.48
C ILE A 105 -8.69 24.01 0.04
N GLY A 106 -8.75 24.69 -1.13
CA GLY A 106 -7.60 25.44 -1.67
C GLY A 106 -7.10 26.53 -0.71
N SER A 107 -7.97 27.16 0.07
CA SER A 107 -7.59 28.20 1.06
C SER A 107 -6.97 27.63 2.34
N HIS A 108 -7.12 26.34 2.60
CA HIS A 108 -6.61 25.68 3.82
C HIS A 108 -5.36 24.83 3.60
N ILE A 109 -4.88 24.69 2.36
CA ILE A 109 -3.63 23.95 2.09
C ILE A 109 -2.47 24.58 2.88
N GLY A 110 -1.77 23.77 3.67
CA GLY A 110 -0.65 24.22 4.51
C GLY A 110 -1.02 24.87 5.84
N THR A 111 -2.32 24.97 6.17
CA THR A 111 -2.78 25.50 7.45
C THR A 111 -2.99 24.44 8.53
N CYS A 112 -3.02 23.16 8.16
CA CYS A 112 -3.46 22.03 8.99
C CYS A 112 -4.92 22.14 9.49
N ASP A 113 -5.73 23.03 8.93
CA ASP A 113 -7.15 23.15 9.26
C ASP A 113 -7.95 22.15 8.41
N ASP A 114 -8.44 21.11 9.07
CA ASP A 114 -9.18 20.00 8.46
C ASP A 114 -10.70 20.07 8.66
N ALA A 115 -11.20 21.18 9.27
CA ALA A 115 -12.62 21.32 9.63
C ALA A 115 -13.60 21.24 8.43
N SER A 116 -13.13 21.52 7.22
CA SER A 116 -13.92 21.46 5.99
C SER A 116 -13.87 20.12 5.28
N LEU A 117 -13.06 19.15 5.78
CA LEU A 117 -12.88 17.87 5.12
C LEU A 117 -14.05 16.91 5.41
N PRO A 118 -14.46 16.10 4.44
CA PRO A 118 -15.38 14.98 4.67
C PRO A 118 -14.83 13.98 5.70
N TYR A 119 -13.52 13.78 5.72
CA TYR A 119 -12.72 13.01 6.68
C TYR A 119 -11.25 13.36 6.52
N THR A 120 -10.44 12.98 7.49
CA THR A 120 -9.01 13.30 7.58
C THR A 120 -8.12 12.07 7.36
N LEU A 121 -6.81 12.27 7.16
CA LEU A 121 -5.84 11.17 7.19
C LEU A 121 -5.79 10.49 8.58
N LEU A 122 -6.10 11.23 9.65
CA LEU A 122 -6.21 10.66 11.00
C LEU A 122 -7.43 9.73 11.13
N ASP A 123 -8.54 10.02 10.49
CA ASP A 123 -9.68 9.08 10.44
C ASP A 123 -9.33 7.82 9.65
N MET A 124 -8.57 7.94 8.57
CA MET A 124 -8.06 6.80 7.82
C MET A 124 -7.05 5.98 8.65
N SER A 125 -6.26 6.59 9.53
CA SER A 125 -5.39 5.87 10.46
C SER A 125 -6.18 5.06 11.50
N LYS A 126 -7.35 5.58 11.95
CA LYS A 126 -8.29 4.84 12.80
C LYS A 126 -8.95 3.68 12.07
N ASP A 127 -9.17 3.77 10.75
CA ASP A 127 -9.65 2.64 9.95
C ASP A 127 -8.66 1.48 9.99
N VAL A 128 -7.36 1.79 9.87
CA VAL A 128 -6.31 0.76 9.92
C VAL A 128 -6.27 0.08 11.28
N THR A 129 -6.28 0.85 12.37
CA THR A 129 -6.31 0.27 13.72
C THR A 129 -7.60 -0.51 13.97
N GLY A 130 -8.74 -0.04 13.48
CA GLY A 130 -10.01 -0.76 13.53
C GLY A 130 -10.01 -2.04 12.71
N LEU A 131 -9.38 -2.06 11.52
CA LEU A 131 -9.15 -3.27 10.74
C LEU A 131 -8.31 -4.29 11.52
N MET A 132 -7.24 -3.83 12.18
CA MET A 132 -6.41 -4.69 13.03
C MET A 132 -7.23 -5.29 14.19
N ASP A 133 -8.09 -4.48 14.84
CA ASP A 133 -8.96 -4.95 15.93
C ASP A 133 -9.93 -6.03 15.45
N ALA A 134 -10.59 -5.79 14.30
CA ALA A 134 -11.53 -6.74 13.70
C ALA A 134 -10.84 -8.07 13.31
N LEU A 135 -9.57 -8.02 12.90
CA LEU A 135 -8.74 -9.19 12.58
C LEU A 135 -8.02 -9.78 13.81
N LYS A 136 -8.21 -9.22 15.01
CA LYS A 136 -7.56 -9.62 16.27
C LYS A 136 -6.03 -9.53 16.23
N ILE A 137 -5.53 -8.51 15.55
CA ILE A 137 -4.11 -8.19 15.44
C ILE A 137 -3.80 -7.11 16.48
N ASP A 138 -3.03 -7.43 17.49
CA ASP A 138 -2.62 -6.48 18.53
C ASP A 138 -1.62 -5.46 17.98
N LYS A 139 -0.55 -5.94 17.34
CA LYS A 139 0.49 -5.13 16.72
C LYS A 139 0.83 -5.64 15.34
N ALA A 140 1.27 -4.74 14.46
CA ALA A 140 1.69 -5.07 13.10
C ALA A 140 2.88 -4.24 12.64
N HIS A 141 3.59 -4.72 11.62
CA HIS A 141 4.44 -3.90 10.78
C HIS A 141 3.55 -3.05 9.88
N ILE A 142 3.61 -1.74 10.05
CA ILE A 142 2.77 -0.79 9.30
C ILE A 142 3.57 -0.27 8.12
N VAL A 143 3.07 -0.53 6.92
CA VAL A 143 3.70 -0.15 5.66
C VAL A 143 2.72 0.71 4.87
N GLY A 144 3.13 1.89 4.46
CA GLY A 144 2.29 2.77 3.65
C GLY A 144 3.04 3.41 2.49
N ALA A 145 2.37 3.52 1.34
CA ALA A 145 2.90 4.18 0.16
C ALA A 145 2.13 5.48 -0.13
N SER A 146 2.85 6.58 -0.43
CA SER A 146 2.26 7.88 -0.77
C SER A 146 1.34 8.38 0.36
N MET A 147 0.06 8.66 0.10
CA MET A 147 -0.96 8.93 1.14
C MET A 147 -0.91 7.86 2.25
N GLY A 148 -0.75 6.58 1.88
CA GLY A 148 -0.62 5.49 2.85
C GLY A 148 0.60 5.66 3.75
N GLY A 149 1.70 6.22 3.24
CA GLY A 149 2.89 6.55 4.02
C GLY A 149 2.61 7.66 5.05
N ALA A 150 1.87 8.70 4.68
CA ALA A 150 1.41 9.72 5.62
C ALA A 150 0.48 9.11 6.70
N ILE A 151 -0.44 8.23 6.31
CA ILE A 151 -1.30 7.49 7.26
C ILE A 151 -0.45 6.61 8.19
N ALA A 152 0.55 5.90 7.67
CA ALA A 152 1.45 5.07 8.47
C ALA A 152 2.25 5.90 9.49
N GLN A 153 2.74 7.08 9.09
CA GLN A 153 3.37 8.04 10.00
C GLN A 153 2.39 8.48 11.12
N LEU A 154 1.15 8.81 10.78
CA LEU A 154 0.12 9.18 11.76
C LEU A 154 -0.21 8.02 12.72
N ILE A 155 -0.21 6.77 12.25
CA ILE A 155 -0.38 5.60 13.12
C ILE A 155 0.80 5.50 14.09
N ALA A 156 2.03 5.67 13.64
CA ALA A 156 3.21 5.63 14.51
C ALA A 156 3.22 6.76 15.55
N ILE A 157 2.69 7.94 15.20
CA ILE A 157 2.57 9.10 16.10
C ILE A 157 1.46 8.89 17.13
N HIS A 158 0.25 8.52 16.70
CA HIS A 158 -0.96 8.51 17.55
C HIS A 158 -1.25 7.16 18.18
N PHE A 159 -0.78 6.05 17.59
CA PHE A 159 -1.03 4.68 18.05
C PHE A 159 0.28 3.84 18.14
N PRO A 160 1.37 4.36 18.74
CA PRO A 160 2.67 3.67 18.74
C PRO A 160 2.61 2.27 19.36
N GLY A 161 1.69 2.05 20.30
CA GLY A 161 1.47 0.73 20.91
C GLY A 161 0.95 -0.35 19.96
N ARG A 162 0.48 0.04 18.75
CA ARG A 162 -0.04 -0.87 17.71
C ARG A 162 0.99 -1.20 16.62
N VAL A 163 2.18 -0.61 16.68
CA VAL A 163 3.21 -0.70 15.64
C VAL A 163 4.39 -1.53 16.12
N LEU A 164 4.81 -2.51 15.33
CA LEU A 164 6.09 -3.23 15.49
C LEU A 164 7.21 -2.45 14.79
N THR A 165 7.02 -2.14 13.52
CA THR A 165 7.90 -1.27 12.73
C THR A 165 7.07 -0.37 11.83
N LEU A 166 7.60 0.80 11.50
CA LEU A 166 7.06 1.72 10.49
C LEU A 166 7.85 1.56 9.19
N THR A 167 7.16 1.42 8.06
CA THR A 167 7.74 1.61 6.72
C THR A 167 6.98 2.72 6.00
N SER A 168 7.67 3.84 5.74
CA SER A 168 7.15 4.97 4.96
C SER A 168 7.75 4.93 3.57
N MET A 169 6.93 4.70 2.54
CA MET A 169 7.37 4.56 1.15
C MET A 169 6.81 5.69 0.29
N SER A 170 7.66 6.35 -0.52
CA SER A 170 7.27 7.40 -1.45
C SER A 170 6.33 8.44 -0.80
N ALA A 171 6.69 8.91 0.39
CA ALA A 171 5.87 9.84 1.18
C ALA A 171 6.73 10.97 1.77
N SER A 172 6.08 12.07 2.13
CA SER A 172 6.71 13.27 2.68
C SER A 172 6.46 13.43 4.19
N THR A 173 7.17 14.37 4.82
CA THR A 173 6.94 14.81 6.20
C THR A 173 5.72 15.71 6.35
N GLY A 174 5.08 16.11 5.25
CA GLY A 174 4.08 17.17 5.22
C GLY A 174 4.67 18.59 5.21
N ASN A 175 5.99 18.74 5.10
CA ASN A 175 6.64 20.04 4.97
C ASN A 175 6.13 20.78 3.72
N PRO A 176 5.44 21.95 3.87
CA PRO A 176 4.92 22.68 2.72
C PRO A 176 6.03 23.29 1.83
N LEU A 177 7.26 23.36 2.35
CA LEU A 177 8.43 23.88 1.63
C LEU A 177 9.28 22.77 0.99
N ARG A 178 8.83 21.51 1.02
CA ARG A 178 9.55 20.40 0.38
C ARG A 178 9.70 20.62 -1.12
N PRO A 179 10.73 20.04 -1.77
CA PRO A 179 10.81 19.99 -3.23
C PRO A 179 9.51 19.48 -3.83
N GLN A 180 9.05 20.11 -4.88
CA GLN A 180 7.85 19.69 -5.61
C GLN A 180 8.22 18.65 -6.65
N GLY A 181 7.30 17.75 -6.95
CA GLY A 181 7.46 16.78 -8.03
C GLY A 181 7.46 17.40 -9.43
N ASP A 182 7.63 16.58 -10.45
CA ASP A 182 7.59 16.99 -11.85
C ASP A 182 6.24 17.63 -12.21
N ALA A 183 6.27 18.79 -12.84
CA ALA A 183 5.07 19.55 -13.13
C ALA A 183 4.08 18.81 -14.07
N ASN A 184 4.60 17.98 -15.01
CA ASN A 184 3.75 17.21 -15.93
C ASN A 184 3.11 16.02 -15.21
N ALA A 185 3.85 15.36 -14.34
CA ALA A 185 3.33 14.26 -13.52
C ALA A 185 2.25 14.76 -12.55
N LEU A 186 2.51 15.87 -11.85
CA LEU A 186 1.52 16.52 -10.96
C LEU A 186 0.27 16.97 -11.72
N LYS A 187 0.44 17.53 -12.94
CA LYS A 187 -0.68 17.90 -13.81
C LYS A 187 -1.49 16.68 -14.25
N ALA A 188 -0.84 15.57 -14.59
CA ALA A 188 -1.53 14.34 -14.97
C ALA A 188 -2.38 13.81 -13.82
N MET A 189 -1.85 13.81 -12.58
CA MET A 189 -2.62 13.45 -11.39
C MET A 189 -3.77 14.40 -11.07
N ALA A 190 -3.59 15.69 -11.29
CA ALA A 190 -4.63 16.70 -11.09
C ALA A 190 -5.68 16.71 -12.21
N THR A 191 -5.45 16.02 -13.32
CA THR A 191 -6.40 15.92 -14.42
C THR A 191 -7.60 15.08 -13.99
N PRO A 192 -8.83 15.61 -13.99
CA PRO A 192 -10.00 14.84 -13.58
C PRO A 192 -10.21 13.62 -14.48
N PRO A 193 -10.67 12.49 -13.92
CA PRO A 193 -11.05 11.33 -14.72
C PRO A 193 -12.20 11.65 -15.66
N PRO A 194 -12.33 10.92 -16.77
CA PRO A 194 -13.42 11.13 -17.72
C PRO A 194 -14.78 10.89 -17.05
N GLN A 195 -15.72 11.79 -17.30
CA GLN A 195 -17.09 11.70 -16.77
C GLN A 195 -17.92 10.72 -17.63
N THR A 196 -17.63 9.45 -17.48
CA THR A 196 -18.26 8.36 -18.26
C THR A 196 -18.32 7.07 -17.43
N SER A 197 -19.25 6.20 -17.77
CA SER A 197 -19.29 4.81 -17.28
C SER A 197 -18.59 3.83 -18.22
N ASP A 198 -17.98 4.32 -19.32
CA ASP A 198 -17.26 3.47 -20.26
C ASP A 198 -15.94 2.98 -19.64
N ALA A 199 -15.88 1.67 -19.40
CA ALA A 199 -14.75 1.04 -18.73
C ALA A 199 -13.43 1.20 -19.50
N ASP A 200 -13.47 1.25 -20.83
CA ASP A 200 -12.25 1.39 -21.64
C ASP A 200 -11.69 2.81 -21.55
N SER A 201 -12.55 3.83 -21.54
CA SER A 201 -12.15 5.23 -21.34
C SER A 201 -11.50 5.42 -19.98
N ILE A 202 -12.10 4.88 -18.90
CA ILE A 202 -11.56 4.96 -17.55
C ILE A 202 -10.24 4.17 -17.44
N THR A 203 -10.18 2.99 -18.06
CA THR A 203 -8.95 2.17 -18.09
C THR A 203 -7.80 2.93 -18.75
N ASN A 204 -8.04 3.55 -19.91
CA ASN A 204 -7.01 4.32 -20.61
C ASN A 204 -6.54 5.54 -19.80
N TYR A 205 -7.46 6.21 -19.10
CA TYR A 205 -7.11 7.29 -18.17
C TYR A 205 -6.17 6.77 -17.05
N LEU A 206 -6.52 5.66 -16.38
CA LEU A 206 -5.71 5.09 -15.31
C LEU A 206 -4.33 4.64 -15.80
N VAL A 207 -4.22 4.07 -17.01
CA VAL A 207 -2.93 3.74 -17.63
C VAL A 207 -2.08 5.00 -17.81
N GLY A 208 -2.69 6.10 -18.25
CA GLY A 208 -2.03 7.40 -18.35
C GLY A 208 -1.51 7.89 -17.00
N VAL A 209 -2.32 7.75 -15.95
CA VAL A 209 -1.92 8.10 -14.58
C VAL A 209 -0.74 7.23 -14.12
N TYR A 210 -0.80 5.90 -14.28
CA TYR A 210 0.31 5.02 -13.88
C TYR A 210 1.63 5.38 -14.57
N LYS A 211 1.59 5.68 -15.88
CA LYS A 211 2.77 6.15 -16.61
C LYS A 211 3.30 7.48 -16.08
N ALA A 212 2.40 8.41 -15.77
CA ALA A 212 2.78 9.71 -15.19
C ALA A 212 3.38 9.56 -13.78
N LEU A 213 3.02 8.51 -13.04
CA LEU A 213 3.61 8.12 -11.77
C LEU A 213 4.99 7.45 -11.92
N GLY A 214 5.53 7.36 -13.13
CA GLY A 214 6.79 6.66 -13.38
C GLY A 214 6.65 5.13 -13.44
N GLY A 215 5.44 4.62 -13.69
CA GLY A 215 5.22 3.19 -13.93
C GLY A 215 5.89 2.74 -15.22
N ILE A 216 6.73 1.71 -15.14
CA ILE A 216 7.54 1.19 -16.24
C ILE A 216 7.13 -0.22 -16.69
N ASP A 217 6.08 -0.77 -16.11
CA ASP A 217 5.50 -2.03 -16.56
C ASP A 217 4.99 -1.90 -18.00
N SER A 218 4.86 -3.01 -18.72
CA SER A 218 4.36 -2.98 -20.10
C SER A 218 2.92 -2.45 -20.16
N ASP A 219 2.54 -1.92 -21.32
CA ASP A 219 1.18 -1.41 -21.54
C ASP A 219 0.11 -2.45 -21.26
N GLU A 220 0.39 -3.72 -21.53
CA GLU A 220 -0.51 -4.85 -21.26
C GLU A 220 -0.73 -5.01 -19.75
N VAL A 221 0.35 -4.99 -18.95
CA VAL A 221 0.31 -5.12 -17.48
C VAL A 221 -0.43 -3.93 -16.87
N LEU A 222 -0.09 -2.70 -17.29
CA LEU A 222 -0.77 -1.48 -16.82
C LEU A 222 -2.27 -1.51 -17.16
N LYS A 223 -2.61 -1.97 -18.36
CA LYS A 223 -4.00 -2.09 -18.83
C LYS A 223 -4.79 -3.13 -18.07
N GLU A 224 -4.21 -4.31 -17.83
CA GLU A 224 -4.83 -5.36 -17.04
C GLU A 224 -5.08 -4.89 -15.60
N ARG A 225 -4.11 -4.25 -14.97
CA ARG A 225 -4.23 -3.68 -13.62
C ARG A 225 -5.35 -2.64 -13.58
N ALA A 226 -5.35 -1.68 -14.51
CA ALA A 226 -6.39 -0.64 -14.59
C ALA A 226 -7.79 -1.24 -14.79
N LEU A 227 -7.92 -2.21 -15.69
CA LEU A 227 -9.19 -2.89 -15.96
C LEU A 227 -9.71 -3.64 -14.72
N ASN A 228 -8.83 -4.26 -13.96
CA ASN A 228 -9.18 -4.92 -12.70
C ASN A 228 -9.68 -3.92 -11.65
N HIS A 229 -9.08 -2.72 -11.55
CA HIS A 229 -9.59 -1.66 -10.69
C HIS A 229 -11.01 -1.24 -11.08
N VAL A 230 -11.25 -1.02 -12.38
CA VAL A 230 -12.55 -0.55 -12.88
C VAL A 230 -13.64 -1.62 -12.74
N LYS A 231 -13.41 -2.83 -13.27
CA LYS A 231 -14.43 -3.89 -13.35
C LYS A 231 -14.65 -4.63 -12.04
N ASN A 232 -13.57 -4.92 -11.31
CA ASN A 232 -13.63 -5.84 -10.18
C ASN A 232 -13.58 -5.13 -8.82
N ARG A 233 -13.23 -3.84 -8.79
CA ARG A 233 -13.03 -3.09 -7.55
C ARG A 233 -13.90 -1.85 -7.42
N ASN A 234 -14.92 -1.66 -8.28
CA ASN A 234 -15.90 -0.56 -8.16
C ASN A 234 -15.22 0.83 -7.99
N TRP A 235 -14.20 1.11 -8.79
CA TRP A 235 -13.53 2.41 -8.75
C TRP A 235 -14.46 3.53 -9.22
N LYS A 236 -14.55 4.62 -8.45
CA LYS A 236 -15.43 5.77 -8.73
C LYS A 236 -14.66 7.08 -8.61
N PRO A 237 -14.72 7.96 -9.63
CA PRO A 237 -14.02 9.26 -9.58
C PRO A 237 -14.47 10.14 -8.41
N GLU A 238 -15.75 10.17 -8.09
CA GLU A 238 -16.32 11.01 -7.04
C GLU A 238 -15.76 10.67 -5.66
N SER A 239 -15.49 9.39 -5.41
CA SER A 239 -14.92 8.92 -4.16
C SER A 239 -13.44 9.29 -4.04
N VAL A 240 -12.70 9.26 -5.15
CA VAL A 240 -11.30 9.69 -5.19
C VAL A 240 -11.15 11.15 -4.79
N ASN A 241 -12.07 12.02 -5.18
CA ASN A 241 -12.04 13.44 -4.84
C ASN A 241 -12.00 13.70 -3.34
N ARG A 242 -12.73 12.92 -2.53
CA ARG A 242 -12.70 13.06 -1.06
C ARG A 242 -11.34 12.67 -0.47
N GLN A 243 -10.69 11.63 -1.01
CA GLN A 243 -9.33 11.29 -0.60
C GLN A 243 -8.32 12.36 -1.02
N VAL A 244 -8.45 12.91 -2.24
CA VAL A 244 -7.60 14.01 -2.71
C VAL A 244 -7.71 15.22 -1.78
N ALA A 245 -8.91 15.58 -1.34
CA ALA A 245 -9.11 16.68 -0.39
C ALA A 245 -8.39 16.40 0.94
N ALA A 246 -8.53 15.20 1.50
CA ALA A 246 -7.83 14.80 2.73
C ALA A 246 -6.31 14.85 2.58
N VAL A 247 -5.77 14.44 1.42
CA VAL A 247 -4.34 14.51 1.12
C VAL A 247 -3.85 15.95 0.98
N LEU A 248 -4.57 16.81 0.25
CA LEU A 248 -4.16 18.20 0.05
C LEU A 248 -4.03 18.99 1.36
N ILE A 249 -4.84 18.67 2.37
CA ILE A 249 -4.68 19.27 3.69
C ILE A 249 -3.64 18.49 4.51
N GLY A 250 -3.79 17.17 4.61
CA GLY A 250 -2.97 16.35 5.51
C GLY A 250 -1.53 16.20 5.08
N ASP A 251 -1.23 16.15 3.77
CA ASP A 251 0.14 16.00 3.25
C ASP A 251 0.90 17.33 3.17
N TYR A 252 0.24 18.46 3.40
CA TYR A 252 0.86 19.77 3.58
C TYR A 252 0.79 20.25 5.03
N CYS A 253 0.45 19.35 5.96
CA CYS A 253 0.53 19.60 7.40
C CYS A 253 1.84 19.04 7.95
N ASP A 254 2.75 19.92 8.33
CA ASP A 254 4.12 19.59 8.74
C ASP A 254 4.14 18.72 9.99
N ARG A 255 4.67 17.50 9.86
CA ARG A 255 4.77 16.51 10.94
C ARG A 255 6.18 16.32 11.48
N ARG A 256 7.17 17.09 11.02
CA ARG A 256 8.59 16.88 11.38
C ARG A 256 8.83 16.86 12.89
N GLU A 257 8.21 17.76 13.65
CA GLU A 257 8.36 17.77 15.12
C GLU A 257 7.74 16.54 15.79
N GLN A 258 6.66 16.00 15.24
CA GLN A 258 6.04 14.76 15.73
C GLN A 258 6.85 13.53 15.31
N LEU A 259 7.42 13.53 14.10
CA LEU A 259 8.27 12.45 13.59
C LEU A 259 9.53 12.27 14.43
N LYS A 260 10.11 13.35 14.96
CA LYS A 260 11.25 13.32 15.90
C LYS A 260 10.96 12.54 17.19
N GLN A 261 9.70 12.38 17.56
CA GLN A 261 9.28 11.67 18.78
C GLN A 261 9.09 10.16 18.53
N ILE A 262 9.16 9.70 17.29
CA ILE A 262 9.01 8.28 16.96
C ILE A 262 10.28 7.55 17.42
N SER A 263 10.10 6.57 18.31
CA SER A 263 11.16 5.69 18.80
C SER A 263 11.09 4.27 18.19
N LEU A 264 10.08 4.02 17.34
CA LEU A 264 9.87 2.74 16.66
C LEU A 264 10.93 2.52 15.58
N PRO A 265 11.38 1.28 15.36
CA PRO A 265 12.21 0.96 14.20
C PRO A 265 11.50 1.41 12.92
N THR A 266 12.18 2.23 12.12
CA THR A 266 11.58 2.85 10.94
C THR A 266 12.43 2.62 9.70
N LEU A 267 11.78 2.20 8.61
CA LEU A 267 12.33 2.12 7.26
C LEU A 267 11.67 3.19 6.40
N VAL A 268 12.47 3.92 5.66
CA VAL A 268 12.00 4.77 4.55
C VAL A 268 12.42 4.11 3.25
N ILE A 269 11.48 3.90 2.33
CA ILE A 269 11.75 3.40 0.98
C ILE A 269 11.43 4.53 0.01
N GLN A 270 12.38 4.89 -0.85
CA GLN A 270 12.20 5.97 -1.81
C GLN A 270 12.83 5.60 -3.15
N GLY A 271 12.09 5.82 -4.25
CA GLY A 271 12.63 5.75 -5.59
C GLY A 271 13.38 7.03 -5.95
N ASP A 272 14.52 6.93 -6.60
CA ASP A 272 15.28 8.08 -7.04
C ASP A 272 14.74 8.70 -8.35
N ALA A 273 13.84 7.98 -9.03
CA ALA A 273 13.11 8.46 -10.21
C ALA A 273 11.65 8.82 -9.93
N ASP A 274 11.25 8.99 -8.65
CA ASP A 274 9.88 9.32 -8.27
C ASP A 274 9.49 10.74 -8.73
N PRO A 275 8.56 10.88 -9.71
CA PRO A 275 8.20 12.18 -10.27
C PRO A 275 7.18 12.95 -9.40
N ILE A 276 6.63 12.34 -8.35
CA ILE A 276 5.59 12.95 -7.49
C ILE A 276 6.18 13.37 -6.15
N VAL A 277 6.89 12.46 -5.49
CA VAL A 277 7.58 12.69 -4.22
C VAL A 277 9.07 12.55 -4.47
N PRO A 278 9.80 13.65 -4.73
CA PRO A 278 11.23 13.61 -5.02
C PRO A 278 12.04 12.92 -3.93
N LEU A 279 13.22 12.41 -4.29
CA LEU A 279 14.12 11.69 -3.37
C LEU A 279 14.37 12.47 -2.09
N GLU A 280 14.58 13.77 -2.19
CA GLU A 280 14.87 14.66 -1.05
C GLU A 280 13.71 14.71 -0.03
N ALA A 281 12.47 14.49 -0.47
CA ALA A 281 11.33 14.41 0.45
C ALA A 281 11.35 13.11 1.27
N GLY A 282 11.75 11.99 0.67
CA GLY A 282 11.99 10.73 1.37
C GLY A 282 13.19 10.83 2.33
N GLU A 283 14.28 11.48 1.89
CA GLU A 283 15.45 11.75 2.74
C GLU A 283 15.06 12.63 3.95
N GLU A 284 14.19 13.64 3.76
CA GLU A 284 13.68 14.46 4.86
C GLU A 284 12.90 13.62 5.87
N VAL A 285 12.08 12.65 5.44
CA VAL A 285 11.41 11.68 6.35
C VAL A 285 12.46 10.90 7.13
N ALA A 286 13.47 10.35 6.45
CA ALA A 286 14.52 9.57 7.11
C ALA A 286 15.30 10.41 8.14
N ILE A 287 15.65 11.64 7.82
CA ILE A 287 16.37 12.53 8.75
C ILE A 287 15.46 12.93 9.93
N SER A 288 14.15 13.07 9.72
CA SER A 288 13.20 13.49 10.74
C SER A 288 12.91 12.43 11.79
N ILE A 289 13.11 11.14 11.49
CA ILE A 289 12.83 10.04 12.42
C ILE A 289 14.15 9.49 12.97
N PRO A 290 14.39 9.55 14.30
CA PRO A 290 15.62 9.04 14.89
C PRO A 290 15.86 7.56 14.56
N ASN A 291 17.10 7.23 14.19
CA ASN A 291 17.55 5.87 13.91
C ASN A 291 16.80 5.17 12.76
N SER A 292 16.09 5.91 11.92
CA SER A 292 15.48 5.34 10.71
C SER A 292 16.56 4.84 9.74
N LYS A 293 16.17 3.91 8.87
CA LYS A 293 16.98 3.45 7.74
C LYS A 293 16.35 3.91 6.45
N LEU A 294 17.18 4.38 5.50
CA LEU A 294 16.75 4.74 4.16
C LEU A 294 17.17 3.64 3.18
N CYS A 295 16.21 3.17 2.38
CA CYS A 295 16.42 2.28 1.25
C CYS A 295 16.05 3.05 -0.02
N ILE A 296 17.03 3.40 -0.84
CA ILE A 296 16.82 4.01 -2.16
C ILE A 296 16.72 2.90 -3.19
N VAL A 297 15.64 2.90 -3.97
CA VAL A 297 15.42 1.94 -5.06
C VAL A 297 15.71 2.65 -6.38
N GLU A 298 16.83 2.28 -7.00
CA GLU A 298 17.31 2.90 -8.23
C GLU A 298 16.33 2.72 -9.39
N GLY A 299 15.97 3.80 -10.06
CA GLY A 299 15.04 3.85 -11.18
C GLY A 299 13.56 3.69 -10.81
N MET A 300 13.22 3.51 -9.54
CA MET A 300 11.83 3.39 -9.11
C MET A 300 11.14 4.76 -9.16
N GLY A 301 9.99 4.80 -9.85
CA GLY A 301 9.05 5.93 -9.82
C GLY A 301 8.15 5.92 -8.59
N HIS A 302 7.03 6.63 -8.69
CA HIS A 302 5.99 6.66 -7.66
C HIS A 302 5.06 5.43 -7.70
N ASP A 303 5.00 4.76 -8.85
CA ASP A 303 4.23 3.53 -9.04
C ASP A 303 5.04 2.29 -8.59
N ILE A 304 4.36 1.33 -7.95
CA ILE A 304 4.98 0.05 -7.55
C ILE A 304 4.94 -0.91 -8.73
N SER A 305 5.87 -0.73 -9.66
CA SER A 305 6.02 -1.60 -10.83
C SER A 305 6.57 -2.97 -10.44
N LEU A 306 6.19 -4.01 -11.19
CA LEU A 306 6.59 -5.40 -10.92
C LEU A 306 8.12 -5.58 -10.92
N LEU A 307 8.85 -4.75 -11.69
CA LEU A 307 10.31 -4.78 -11.77
C LEU A 307 10.97 -4.54 -10.40
N PHE A 308 10.38 -3.72 -9.53
CA PHE A 308 10.96 -3.34 -8.24
C PHE A 308 10.50 -4.19 -7.05
N VAL A 309 9.57 -5.13 -7.29
CA VAL A 309 8.99 -5.98 -6.22
C VAL A 309 10.05 -6.74 -5.42
N ASP A 310 11.08 -7.26 -6.09
CA ASP A 310 12.15 -8.01 -5.42
C ASP A 310 12.97 -7.12 -4.48
N GLU A 311 13.29 -5.91 -4.92
CA GLU A 311 14.09 -4.98 -4.13
C GLU A 311 13.30 -4.40 -2.97
N ILE A 312 12.05 -4.00 -3.20
CA ILE A 312 11.14 -3.55 -2.14
C ILE A 312 10.97 -4.64 -1.07
N ALA A 313 10.66 -5.88 -1.49
CA ALA A 313 10.53 -7.01 -0.57
C ALA A 313 11.81 -7.25 0.23
N LYS A 314 12.98 -7.21 -0.42
CA LYS A 314 14.29 -7.37 0.21
C LYS A 314 14.54 -6.29 1.27
N CYS A 315 14.31 -5.01 0.95
CA CYS A 315 14.46 -3.91 1.91
C CYS A 315 13.58 -4.14 3.14
N MET A 316 12.29 -4.47 2.94
CA MET A 316 11.35 -4.70 4.04
C MET A 316 11.76 -5.91 4.90
N ILE A 317 12.01 -7.07 4.27
CA ILE A 317 12.33 -8.32 4.99
C ILE A 317 13.62 -8.16 5.80
N GLN A 318 14.68 -7.65 5.18
CA GLN A 318 15.96 -7.47 5.87
C GLN A 318 15.83 -6.49 7.03
N PHE A 319 15.09 -5.40 6.85
CA PHE A 319 14.88 -4.43 7.90
C PHE A 319 14.10 -5.02 9.08
N ILE A 320 12.98 -5.69 8.84
CA ILE A 320 12.15 -6.29 9.90
C ILE A 320 12.95 -7.34 10.67
N GLN A 321 13.67 -8.23 9.97
CA GLN A 321 14.51 -9.27 10.61
C GLN A 321 15.62 -8.69 11.49
N GLN A 322 16.21 -7.54 11.10
CA GLN A 322 17.22 -6.83 11.90
C GLN A 322 16.62 -6.10 13.11
N SER A 323 15.36 -5.71 13.03
CA SER A 323 14.68 -4.98 14.11
C SER A 323 14.17 -5.90 15.22
N ASN A 324 14.06 -7.20 14.97
CA ASN A 324 13.65 -8.23 15.93
C ASN A 324 14.83 -8.84 16.73
N ASN A 325 16.09 -8.45 16.39
CA ASN A 325 17.30 -8.85 17.10
C ASN A 325 17.83 -7.72 18.00
#